data_e5167ceadf53c1b77149c316a6853823
#
_entry.id   e5167ceadf53c1b77149c316a6853823
#
_cell.length_a   1.000
_cell.length_b   1.000
_cell.length_c   1.000
_cell.angle_alpha   90.00
_cell.angle_beta   90.00
_cell.angle_gamma   90.00
#
_symmetry.space_group_name_H-M   'P 1'
#
loop_
_entity.id
_entity.type
_entity.pdbx_description
1 polymer ?
#
loop_
_entity_poly.entity_id
_entity_poly.type
_entity_poly.pdbx_seq_one_letter_code
_entity_poly.pdbx_strand_id
1 'polypeptide(L)'
;MDFPADIKLAMRQCILKLLWPKDDIVNFFTSNSCTVADIKALGNYKENPRAGIVDTMFSHLANKPDSGLAQFRAMLQSLITWTHFDDYYFVKLAKLDRGEAENAITHLKQLQEIRDHKIREQQKDRERRESVNRSATSTLADLKKEFLALLQGSLTGSKRGYALEKILQELGRVSALEVTEGFRENGEQIDGAVKYDGEHYLIEAKWQDKTSANEAVYQFAGKVEGKMYGRGIFISIQGFSENVVSSLAAGKALKTVFVDGGDLILVLEGFLSFTQMLDAKIKAAQTRGLIYVDAITGKTKV
;
A
#
# COMPACT_ATOMS: atom_id res chain seq x y z
N MET A 1 -16.20 -16.03 -7.89
CA MET A 1 -14.71 -16.18 -7.91
C MET A 1 -14.42 -17.56 -8.50
N ASP A 2 -13.74 -17.62 -9.62
CA ASP A 2 -13.49 -18.90 -10.31
C ASP A 2 -12.37 -19.70 -9.67
N PHE A 3 -12.50 -21.04 -9.75
CA PHE A 3 -11.42 -21.93 -9.32
C PHE A 3 -10.23 -21.80 -10.29
N PRO A 4 -8.97 -21.76 -9.79
CA PRO A 4 -7.79 -21.46 -10.61
C PRO A 4 -7.58 -22.43 -11.78
N ALA A 5 -7.29 -21.88 -12.96
CA ALA A 5 -7.17 -22.66 -14.18
C ALA A 5 -5.96 -23.63 -14.18
N ASP A 6 -4.83 -23.19 -13.62
CA ASP A 6 -3.61 -24.00 -13.46
C ASP A 6 -3.82 -25.19 -12.53
N ILE A 7 -4.56 -25.00 -11.42
CA ILE A 7 -4.92 -26.08 -10.50
C ILE A 7 -5.91 -27.04 -11.19
N LYS A 8 -6.93 -26.52 -11.91
CA LYS A 8 -7.86 -27.38 -12.69
C LYS A 8 -7.10 -28.26 -13.68
N LEU A 9 -6.12 -27.69 -14.40
CA LEU A 9 -5.30 -28.45 -15.34
C LEU A 9 -4.47 -29.54 -14.64
N ALA A 10 -3.83 -29.24 -13.52
CA ALA A 10 -3.07 -30.20 -12.74
C ALA A 10 -3.97 -31.31 -12.15
N MET A 11 -5.17 -30.96 -11.64
CA MET A 11 -6.18 -31.93 -11.19
C MET A 11 -6.61 -32.88 -12.32
N ARG A 12 -6.87 -32.32 -13.50
CA ARG A 12 -7.19 -33.13 -14.70
C ARG A 12 -6.10 -34.17 -14.97
N GLN A 13 -4.83 -33.74 -14.95
CA GLN A 13 -3.70 -34.65 -15.14
C GLN A 13 -3.63 -35.74 -14.06
N CYS A 14 -3.83 -35.37 -12.77
CA CYS A 14 -3.87 -36.33 -11.69
C CYS A 14 -4.97 -37.36 -11.90
N ILE A 15 -6.20 -36.96 -12.19
CA ILE A 15 -7.34 -37.88 -12.42
C ILE A 15 -7.00 -38.88 -13.53
N LEU A 16 -6.46 -38.41 -14.65
CA LEU A 16 -6.14 -39.27 -15.81
C LEU A 16 -4.95 -40.23 -15.56
N LYS A 17 -4.05 -39.88 -14.65
CA LYS A 17 -2.90 -40.72 -14.24
C LYS A 17 -3.20 -41.66 -13.09
N LEU A 18 -4.29 -41.41 -12.34
CA LEU A 18 -4.69 -42.21 -11.18
C LEU A 18 -5.78 -43.22 -11.50
N LEU A 19 -6.71 -42.87 -12.39
CA LEU A 19 -7.92 -43.67 -12.66
C LEU A 19 -7.96 -44.12 -14.11
N TRP A 20 -7.93 -45.45 -14.36
CA TRP A 20 -8.02 -45.98 -15.73
C TRP A 20 -9.44 -46.24 -16.17
N PRO A 21 -10.33 -46.94 -15.42
CA PRO A 21 -11.72 -47.18 -15.84
C PRO A 21 -12.52 -45.87 -15.87
N LYS A 22 -13.38 -45.75 -16.90
CA LYS A 22 -14.27 -44.59 -17.01
C LYS A 22 -15.25 -44.53 -15.82
N ASP A 23 -15.69 -45.68 -15.34
CA ASP A 23 -16.59 -45.79 -14.17
C ASP A 23 -15.89 -45.26 -12.91
N ASP A 24 -14.60 -45.50 -12.72
CA ASP A 24 -13.85 -45.01 -11.55
C ASP A 24 -13.69 -43.48 -11.59
N ILE A 25 -13.54 -42.90 -12.78
CA ILE A 25 -13.53 -41.43 -12.94
C ILE A 25 -14.89 -40.84 -12.55
N VAL A 26 -15.99 -41.46 -12.93
CA VAL A 26 -17.35 -41.02 -12.57
C VAL A 26 -17.59 -41.21 -11.05
N ASN A 27 -17.16 -42.35 -10.50
CA ASN A 27 -17.21 -42.59 -9.06
C ASN A 27 -16.41 -41.58 -8.27
N PHE A 28 -15.22 -41.19 -8.76
CA PHE A 28 -14.42 -40.12 -8.15
C PHE A 28 -15.18 -38.78 -8.09
N PHE A 29 -15.90 -38.39 -9.15
CA PHE A 29 -16.72 -37.18 -9.13
C PHE A 29 -17.86 -37.29 -8.11
N THR A 30 -18.56 -38.41 -8.08
CA THR A 30 -19.65 -38.66 -7.12
C THR A 30 -19.16 -38.57 -5.69
N SER A 31 -18.00 -39.15 -5.40
CA SER A 31 -17.38 -39.12 -4.06
C SER A 31 -16.89 -37.72 -3.64
N ASN A 32 -16.76 -36.81 -4.61
CA ASN A 32 -16.29 -35.43 -4.40
C ASN A 32 -17.39 -34.38 -4.62
N SER A 33 -18.56 -34.63 -4.05
CA SER A 33 -19.70 -33.72 -3.99
C SER A 33 -20.35 -33.36 -5.34
N CYS A 34 -20.07 -34.11 -6.41
CA CYS A 34 -20.84 -34.00 -7.65
C CYS A 34 -22.21 -34.69 -7.47
N THR A 35 -23.26 -33.99 -7.81
CA THR A 35 -24.64 -34.47 -7.68
C THR A 35 -25.02 -35.40 -8.82
N VAL A 36 -26.14 -36.12 -8.66
CA VAL A 36 -26.73 -36.96 -9.73
C VAL A 36 -27.00 -36.12 -10.97
N ALA A 37 -27.39 -34.86 -10.83
CA ALA A 37 -27.60 -33.94 -11.96
C ALA A 37 -26.28 -33.63 -12.69
N ASP A 38 -25.17 -33.44 -11.96
CA ASP A 38 -23.85 -33.22 -12.53
C ASP A 38 -23.38 -34.44 -13.32
N ILE A 39 -23.62 -35.66 -12.82
CA ILE A 39 -23.28 -36.89 -13.52
C ILE A 39 -24.15 -37.09 -14.78
N LYS A 40 -25.42 -36.73 -14.72
CA LYS A 40 -26.30 -36.78 -15.94
C LYS A 40 -25.81 -35.85 -17.03
N ALA A 41 -25.15 -34.74 -16.71
CA ALA A 41 -24.57 -33.83 -17.71
C ALA A 41 -23.44 -34.45 -18.54
N LEU A 42 -22.83 -35.56 -18.10
CA LEU A 42 -21.84 -36.31 -18.86
C LEU A 42 -22.46 -37.12 -20.03
N GLY A 43 -23.79 -37.31 -20.05
CA GLY A 43 -24.48 -38.09 -21.06
C GLY A 43 -24.00 -39.55 -21.10
N ASN A 44 -23.84 -40.11 -22.32
CA ASN A 44 -23.27 -41.45 -22.49
C ASN A 44 -21.73 -41.44 -22.38
N TYR A 45 -21.21 -41.24 -21.15
CA TYR A 45 -19.78 -41.12 -20.90
C TYR A 45 -18.98 -42.38 -21.34
N LYS A 46 -19.62 -43.53 -21.50
CA LYS A 46 -18.95 -44.77 -21.92
C LYS A 46 -18.40 -44.68 -23.34
N GLU A 47 -18.98 -43.83 -24.17
CA GLU A 47 -18.51 -43.59 -25.55
C GLU A 47 -17.39 -42.55 -25.62
N ASN A 48 -17.29 -41.68 -24.62
CA ASN A 48 -16.32 -40.60 -24.57
C ASN A 48 -14.91 -41.08 -24.16
N PRO A 49 -13.84 -40.47 -24.67
CA PRO A 49 -12.49 -40.72 -24.12
C PRO A 49 -12.41 -40.24 -22.65
N ARG A 50 -11.55 -40.90 -21.87
CA ARG A 50 -11.33 -40.57 -20.43
C ARG A 50 -11.10 -39.09 -20.22
N ALA A 51 -10.25 -38.46 -21.05
CA ALA A 51 -9.98 -37.02 -20.99
C ALA A 51 -11.25 -36.20 -21.22
N GLY A 52 -12.07 -36.58 -22.19
CA GLY A 52 -13.35 -35.94 -22.50
C GLY A 52 -14.34 -35.97 -21.35
N ILE A 53 -14.38 -37.08 -20.56
CA ILE A 53 -15.24 -37.20 -19.37
C ILE A 53 -14.82 -36.10 -18.32
N VAL A 54 -13.52 -35.98 -18.07
CA VAL A 54 -13.00 -34.99 -17.11
C VAL A 54 -13.26 -33.57 -17.61
N ASP A 55 -12.98 -33.29 -18.88
CA ASP A 55 -13.17 -31.97 -19.48
C ASP A 55 -14.64 -31.54 -19.49
N THR A 56 -15.57 -32.47 -19.81
CA THR A 56 -17.01 -32.19 -19.78
C THR A 56 -17.47 -31.89 -18.35
N MET A 57 -17.04 -32.69 -17.35
CA MET A 57 -17.40 -32.43 -15.97
C MET A 57 -16.85 -31.08 -15.48
N PHE A 58 -15.58 -30.76 -15.75
CA PHE A 58 -14.95 -29.50 -15.31
C PHE A 58 -15.63 -28.29 -15.97
N SER A 59 -15.99 -28.40 -17.26
CA SER A 59 -16.72 -27.35 -17.95
C SER A 59 -18.14 -27.18 -17.39
N HIS A 60 -18.85 -28.28 -17.13
CA HIS A 60 -20.16 -28.24 -16.49
C HIS A 60 -20.12 -27.57 -15.12
N LEU A 61 -19.17 -27.96 -14.26
CA LEU A 61 -19.01 -27.36 -12.92
C LEU A 61 -18.63 -25.87 -12.99
N ALA A 62 -17.75 -25.49 -13.91
CA ALA A 62 -17.35 -24.10 -14.06
C ALA A 62 -18.49 -23.18 -14.49
N ASN A 63 -19.50 -23.72 -15.21
CA ASN A 63 -20.69 -22.98 -15.65
C ASN A 63 -21.80 -22.90 -14.59
N LYS A 64 -21.62 -23.51 -13.42
CA LYS A 64 -22.58 -23.37 -12.30
C LYS A 64 -22.53 -21.96 -11.70
N PRO A 65 -23.62 -21.48 -11.06
CA PRO A 65 -23.63 -20.15 -10.42
C PRO A 65 -22.54 -19.92 -9.39
N ASP A 66 -22.12 -21.00 -8.69
CA ASP A 66 -21.04 -21.02 -7.71
C ASP A 66 -19.66 -21.39 -8.32
N SER A 67 -19.59 -21.50 -9.66
CA SER A 67 -18.40 -21.96 -10.41
C SER A 67 -17.90 -23.35 -9.94
N GLY A 68 -18.74 -24.17 -9.32
CA GLY A 68 -18.40 -25.50 -8.81
C GLY A 68 -17.34 -25.52 -7.71
N LEU A 69 -17.21 -24.44 -6.95
CA LEU A 69 -16.14 -24.25 -5.95
C LEU A 69 -16.09 -25.37 -4.92
N ALA A 70 -17.23 -25.84 -4.44
CA ALA A 70 -17.30 -26.93 -3.45
C ALA A 70 -16.76 -28.23 -4.03
N GLN A 71 -17.17 -28.58 -5.24
CA GLN A 71 -16.75 -29.80 -5.95
C GLN A 71 -15.25 -29.75 -6.27
N PHE A 72 -14.75 -28.64 -6.81
CA PHE A 72 -13.32 -28.49 -7.12
C PHE A 72 -12.46 -28.58 -5.84
N ARG A 73 -12.90 -28.01 -4.71
CA ARG A 73 -12.18 -28.12 -3.44
C ARG A 73 -12.15 -29.54 -2.93
N ALA A 74 -13.28 -30.25 -2.98
CA ALA A 74 -13.36 -31.64 -2.56
C ALA A 74 -12.45 -32.53 -3.43
N MET A 75 -12.50 -32.41 -4.74
CA MET A 75 -11.62 -33.12 -5.66
C MET A 75 -10.14 -32.79 -5.43
N LEU A 76 -9.79 -31.53 -5.24
CA LEU A 76 -8.42 -31.13 -4.94
C LEU A 76 -7.92 -31.80 -3.66
N GLN A 77 -8.71 -31.73 -2.58
CA GLN A 77 -8.36 -32.36 -1.31
C GLN A 77 -8.17 -33.87 -1.45
N SER A 78 -9.04 -34.55 -2.17
CA SER A 78 -8.91 -35.99 -2.42
C SER A 78 -7.67 -36.34 -3.23
N LEU A 79 -7.32 -35.55 -4.25
CA LEU A 79 -6.14 -35.78 -5.08
C LEU A 79 -4.82 -35.53 -4.34
N ILE A 80 -4.70 -34.49 -3.54
CA ILE A 80 -3.47 -34.21 -2.79
C ILE A 80 -3.23 -35.18 -1.63
N THR A 81 -4.29 -35.83 -1.13
CA THR A 81 -4.19 -36.84 -0.08
C THR A 81 -4.25 -38.27 -0.63
N TRP A 82 -4.15 -38.42 -1.96
CA TRP A 82 -4.28 -39.73 -2.60
C TRP A 82 -3.13 -40.65 -2.23
N THR A 83 -3.48 -41.87 -1.80
CA THR A 83 -2.52 -42.93 -1.36
C THR A 83 -2.79 -44.27 -2.01
N HIS A 84 -3.95 -44.45 -2.64
CA HIS A 84 -4.37 -45.75 -3.17
C HIS A 84 -3.98 -45.85 -4.66
N PHE A 85 -3.19 -46.87 -4.99
CA PHE A 85 -2.84 -47.22 -6.37
C PHE A 85 -3.30 -48.65 -6.64
N ASP A 86 -4.24 -48.80 -7.59
CA ASP A 86 -4.79 -50.12 -7.91
C ASP A 86 -3.76 -50.95 -8.68
N ASP A 87 -3.22 -52.01 -8.04
CA ASP A 87 -2.21 -52.91 -8.62
C ASP A 87 -2.67 -53.51 -9.93
N TYR A 88 -3.97 -53.69 -10.15
CA TYR A 88 -4.48 -54.24 -11.40
C TYR A 88 -4.15 -53.33 -12.60
N TYR A 89 -4.31 -52.04 -12.47
CA TYR A 89 -4.04 -51.09 -13.56
C TYR A 89 -2.60 -50.59 -13.59
N PHE A 90 -1.93 -50.53 -12.43
CA PHE A 90 -0.55 -50.04 -12.37
C PHE A 90 0.49 -51.14 -12.65
N VAL A 91 0.22 -52.39 -12.20
CA VAL A 91 1.19 -53.49 -12.30
C VAL A 91 0.74 -54.53 -13.33
N LYS A 92 -0.46 -55.13 -13.16
CA LYS A 92 -0.88 -56.27 -13.99
C LYS A 92 -1.19 -55.87 -15.46
N LEU A 93 -1.95 -54.82 -15.67
CA LEU A 93 -2.29 -54.34 -17.02
C LEU A 93 -1.31 -53.28 -17.54
N ALA A 94 -0.48 -52.70 -16.68
CA ALA A 94 0.48 -51.64 -17.00
C ALA A 94 -0.14 -50.49 -17.85
N LYS A 95 -1.38 -50.10 -17.52
CA LYS A 95 -2.12 -49.03 -18.22
C LYS A 95 -1.82 -47.66 -17.63
N LEU A 96 -1.34 -47.62 -16.39
CA LEU A 96 -0.96 -46.43 -15.64
C LEU A 96 0.48 -46.62 -15.13
N ASP A 97 1.20 -45.52 -15.07
CA ASP A 97 2.54 -45.46 -14.51
C ASP A 97 2.50 -44.81 -13.11
N ARG A 98 3.04 -45.51 -12.10
CA ARG A 98 3.01 -45.06 -10.72
C ARG A 98 3.87 -43.81 -10.50
N GLY A 99 5.05 -43.76 -11.11
CA GLY A 99 5.94 -42.62 -11.00
C GLY A 99 5.32 -41.36 -11.60
N GLU A 100 4.66 -41.47 -12.76
CA GLU A 100 3.94 -40.37 -13.36
C GLU A 100 2.74 -39.90 -12.51
N ALA A 101 2.03 -40.81 -11.86
CA ALA A 101 0.92 -40.47 -10.97
C ALA A 101 1.41 -39.76 -9.71
N GLU A 102 2.46 -40.26 -9.06
CA GLU A 102 3.09 -39.63 -7.90
C GLU A 102 3.65 -38.25 -8.23
N ASN A 103 4.30 -38.08 -9.39
CA ASN A 103 4.78 -36.79 -9.89
C ASN A 103 3.64 -35.79 -10.11
N ALA A 104 2.50 -36.27 -10.67
CA ALA A 104 1.35 -35.40 -10.88
C ALA A 104 0.73 -34.92 -9.55
N ILE A 105 0.63 -35.78 -8.54
CA ILE A 105 0.18 -35.43 -7.20
C ILE A 105 1.14 -34.41 -6.56
N THR A 106 2.44 -34.65 -6.66
CA THR A 106 3.46 -33.77 -6.11
C THR A 106 3.40 -32.38 -6.75
N HIS A 107 3.26 -32.34 -8.05
CA HIS A 107 3.10 -31.06 -8.78
C HIS A 107 1.83 -30.32 -8.33
N LEU A 108 0.71 -31.02 -8.18
CA LEU A 108 -0.54 -30.44 -7.70
C LEU A 108 -0.41 -29.85 -6.27
N LYS A 109 0.29 -30.57 -5.36
CA LYS A 109 0.60 -30.09 -4.01
C LYS A 109 1.44 -28.82 -4.04
N GLN A 110 2.49 -28.80 -4.85
CA GLN A 110 3.36 -27.61 -4.99
C GLN A 110 2.60 -26.38 -5.49
N LEU A 111 1.73 -26.53 -6.50
CA LEU A 111 0.89 -25.43 -6.99
C LEU A 111 -0.04 -24.88 -5.92
N GLN A 112 -0.62 -25.75 -5.08
CA GLN A 112 -1.46 -25.33 -3.98
C GLN A 112 -0.64 -24.58 -2.91
N GLU A 113 0.51 -25.12 -2.49
CA GLU A 113 1.38 -24.49 -1.49
C GLU A 113 1.85 -23.09 -1.90
N ILE A 114 2.28 -22.93 -3.17
CA ILE A 114 2.69 -21.63 -3.73
C ILE A 114 1.54 -20.61 -3.63
N ARG A 115 0.31 -21.02 -3.97
CA ARG A 115 -0.85 -20.14 -3.87
C ARG A 115 -1.21 -19.78 -2.43
N ASP A 116 -1.22 -20.77 -1.55
CA ASP A 116 -1.52 -20.54 -0.14
C ASP A 116 -0.50 -19.62 0.52
N HIS A 117 0.78 -19.77 0.15
CA HIS A 117 1.84 -18.86 0.59
C HIS A 117 1.59 -17.43 0.10
N LYS A 118 1.29 -17.25 -1.19
CA LYS A 118 1.01 -15.93 -1.78
C LYS A 118 -0.19 -15.24 -1.13
N ILE A 119 -1.25 -15.99 -0.86
CA ILE A 119 -2.45 -15.47 -0.18
C ILE A 119 -2.10 -15.02 1.25
N ARG A 120 -1.34 -15.83 2.00
CA ARG A 120 -0.90 -15.48 3.36
C ARG A 120 0.01 -14.26 3.39
N GLU A 121 0.92 -14.11 2.43
CA GLU A 121 1.76 -12.91 2.32
C GLU A 121 0.92 -11.66 2.03
N GLN A 122 0.00 -11.74 1.08
CA GLN A 122 -0.90 -10.61 0.77
C GLN A 122 -1.76 -10.20 1.98
N GLN A 123 -2.24 -11.18 2.76
CA GLN A 123 -2.99 -10.90 3.99
C GLN A 123 -2.12 -10.21 5.05
N LYS A 124 -0.89 -10.71 5.28
CA LYS A 124 0.05 -10.09 6.22
C LYS A 124 0.42 -8.65 5.82
N ASP A 125 0.66 -8.41 4.54
CA ASP A 125 0.96 -7.08 4.03
C ASP A 125 -0.22 -6.12 4.21
N ARG A 126 -1.43 -6.61 3.96
CA ARG A 126 -2.65 -5.83 4.19
C ARG A 126 -2.83 -5.47 5.67
N GLU A 127 -2.71 -6.45 6.56
CA GLU A 127 -2.82 -6.25 8.01
C GLU A 127 -1.75 -5.26 8.52
N ARG A 128 -0.52 -5.38 8.00
CA ARG A 128 0.57 -4.45 8.33
C ARG A 128 0.24 -3.03 7.90
N ARG A 129 -0.25 -2.84 6.67
CA ARG A 129 -0.67 -1.51 6.15
C ARG A 129 -1.82 -0.92 6.98
N GLU A 130 -2.82 -1.72 7.31
CA GLU A 130 -3.96 -1.29 8.13
C GLU A 130 -3.54 -0.93 9.57
N SER A 131 -2.58 -1.65 10.15
CA SER A 131 -2.00 -1.35 11.46
C SER A 131 -1.22 -0.03 11.44
N VAL A 132 -0.35 0.17 10.43
CA VAL A 132 0.41 1.42 10.26
C VAL A 132 -0.53 2.61 10.07
N ASN A 133 -1.56 2.47 9.23
CA ASN A 133 -2.53 3.54 9.00
C ASN A 133 -3.33 3.89 10.27
N ARG A 134 -3.72 2.90 11.07
CA ARG A 134 -4.42 3.14 12.35
C ARG A 134 -3.53 3.87 13.36
N SER A 135 -2.28 3.47 13.46
CA SER A 135 -1.29 4.13 14.33
C SER A 135 -1.05 5.58 13.89
N ALA A 136 -0.87 5.81 12.58
CA ALA A 136 -0.69 7.15 12.03
C ALA A 136 -1.91 8.06 12.29
N THR A 137 -3.13 7.54 12.11
CA THR A 137 -4.36 8.30 12.36
C THR A 137 -4.51 8.69 13.83
N SER A 138 -4.19 7.78 14.76
CA SER A 138 -4.21 8.08 16.20
C SER A 138 -3.22 9.18 16.53
N THR A 139 -2.00 9.08 16.01
CA THR A 139 -0.94 10.07 16.26
C THR A 139 -1.30 11.44 15.68
N LEU A 140 -1.91 11.52 14.49
CA LEU A 140 -2.39 12.79 13.90
C LEU A 140 -3.47 13.45 14.78
N ALA A 141 -4.38 12.66 15.36
CA ALA A 141 -5.40 13.18 16.26
C ALA A 141 -4.79 13.77 17.54
N ASP A 142 -3.74 13.14 18.09
CA ASP A 142 -3.02 13.66 19.25
C ASP A 142 -2.25 14.94 18.90
N LEU A 143 -1.55 14.99 17.77
CA LEU A 143 -0.85 16.19 17.29
C LEU A 143 -1.82 17.35 17.04
N LYS A 144 -2.99 17.08 16.46
CA LYS A 144 -4.06 18.06 16.30
C LYS A 144 -4.49 18.64 17.64
N LYS A 145 -4.73 17.78 18.65
CA LYS A 145 -5.12 18.22 19.99
C LYS A 145 -4.05 19.12 20.63
N GLU A 146 -2.78 18.74 20.52
CA GLU A 146 -1.66 19.54 21.00
C GLU A 146 -1.59 20.90 20.28
N PHE A 147 -1.69 20.91 18.95
CA PHE A 147 -1.65 22.13 18.16
C PHE A 147 -2.79 23.10 18.49
N LEU A 148 -4.02 22.58 18.63
CA LEU A 148 -5.18 23.38 19.02
C LEU A 148 -5.03 23.95 20.44
N ALA A 149 -4.46 23.19 21.38
CA ALA A 149 -4.16 23.69 22.72
C ALA A 149 -3.14 24.85 22.69
N LEU A 150 -2.14 24.78 21.82
CA LEU A 150 -1.19 25.89 21.61
C LEU A 150 -1.87 27.13 21.04
N LEU A 151 -2.80 26.97 20.08
CA LEU A 151 -3.59 28.07 19.52
C LEU A 151 -4.48 28.74 20.57
N GLN A 152 -4.99 27.97 21.56
CA GLN A 152 -5.77 28.46 22.67
C GLN A 152 -4.92 29.12 23.80
N GLY A 153 -3.60 29.18 23.61
CA GLY A 153 -2.72 29.86 24.55
C GLY A 153 -2.27 29.02 25.75
N SER A 154 -2.26 27.70 25.64
CA SER A 154 -1.80 26.78 26.68
C SER A 154 -0.33 27.02 27.08
N LEU A 155 0.48 27.52 26.14
CA LEU A 155 1.89 27.90 26.37
C LEU A 155 2.16 29.28 25.77
N THR A 156 3.17 29.97 26.32
CA THR A 156 3.59 31.30 25.86
C THR A 156 5.09 31.37 25.59
N GLY A 157 5.52 32.38 24.82
CA GLY A 157 6.92 32.68 24.55
C GLY A 157 7.65 31.50 23.86
N SER A 158 8.91 31.27 24.24
CA SER A 158 9.79 30.26 23.69
C SER A 158 9.25 28.80 23.84
N LYS A 159 8.49 28.52 24.89
CA LYS A 159 7.89 27.21 25.14
C LYS A 159 6.92 26.83 24.01
N ARG A 160 6.16 27.79 23.48
CA ARG A 160 5.25 27.60 22.38
C ARG A 160 6.02 27.28 21.06
N GLY A 161 7.16 27.93 20.83
CA GLY A 161 8.05 27.64 19.70
C GLY A 161 8.58 26.20 19.74
N TYR A 162 9.13 25.77 20.87
CA TYR A 162 9.63 24.39 21.04
C TYR A 162 8.52 23.32 20.88
N ALA A 163 7.31 23.61 21.38
CA ALA A 163 6.18 22.71 21.18
C ALA A 163 5.80 22.60 19.70
N LEU A 164 5.84 23.69 18.94
CA LEU A 164 5.62 23.67 17.50
C LEU A 164 6.68 22.83 16.76
N GLU A 165 7.97 23.04 17.08
CA GLU A 165 9.07 22.28 16.49
C GLU A 165 8.85 20.77 16.70
N LYS A 166 8.46 20.36 17.91
CA LYS A 166 8.15 18.97 18.24
C LYS A 166 6.97 18.42 17.40
N ILE A 167 5.89 19.18 17.29
CA ILE A 167 4.73 18.80 16.48
C ILE A 167 5.15 18.59 15.01
N LEU A 168 5.98 19.48 14.46
CA LEU A 168 6.45 19.39 13.09
C LEU A 168 7.35 18.16 12.85
N GLN A 169 8.21 17.84 13.80
CA GLN A 169 9.05 16.63 13.74
C GLN A 169 8.19 15.36 13.74
N GLU A 170 7.23 15.27 14.66
CA GLU A 170 6.32 14.11 14.72
C GLU A 170 5.43 14.03 13.48
N LEU A 171 4.95 15.16 12.95
CA LEU A 171 4.18 15.22 11.72
C LEU A 171 4.99 14.69 10.52
N GLY A 172 6.27 15.05 10.44
CA GLY A 172 7.19 14.51 9.44
C GLY A 172 7.36 12.98 9.57
N ARG A 173 7.57 12.48 10.80
CA ARG A 173 7.71 11.04 11.07
C ARG A 173 6.45 10.24 10.72
N VAL A 174 5.28 10.73 11.13
CA VAL A 174 3.98 10.11 10.79
C VAL A 174 3.74 10.09 9.28
N SER A 175 4.30 11.08 8.57
CA SER A 175 4.24 11.18 7.11
C SER A 175 5.30 10.34 6.39
N ALA A 176 6.02 9.49 7.13
CA ALA A 176 7.11 8.63 6.65
C ALA A 176 8.27 9.41 5.99
N LEU A 177 8.52 10.64 6.43
CA LEU A 177 9.65 11.43 5.98
C LEU A 177 10.87 11.20 6.90
N GLU A 178 12.06 11.28 6.34
CA GLU A 178 13.30 11.34 7.10
C GLU A 178 13.43 12.73 7.73
N VAL A 179 13.40 12.79 9.06
CA VAL A 179 13.42 14.04 9.83
C VAL A 179 14.75 14.17 10.57
N THR A 180 15.40 15.31 10.41
CA THR A 180 16.56 15.73 11.21
C THR A 180 16.09 16.75 12.25
N GLU A 181 16.37 16.48 13.52
CA GLU A 181 16.06 17.40 14.64
C GLU A 181 16.88 18.69 14.54
N GLY A 182 16.45 19.72 15.28
CA GLY A 182 17.14 21.00 15.29
C GLY A 182 18.59 20.89 15.69
N PHE A 183 19.46 21.62 15.03
CA PHE A 183 20.90 21.60 15.26
C PHE A 183 21.53 23.00 15.17
N ARG A 184 22.74 23.11 15.67
CA ARG A 184 23.55 24.33 15.56
C ARG A 184 24.81 24.03 14.79
N GLU A 185 25.13 24.86 13.81
CA GLU A 185 26.36 24.76 13.05
C GLU A 185 26.88 26.14 12.70
N ASN A 186 28.17 26.39 12.93
CA ASN A 186 28.87 27.66 12.65
C ASN A 186 28.17 28.89 13.24
N GLY A 187 27.54 28.76 14.42
CA GLY A 187 26.79 29.84 15.08
C GLY A 187 25.35 30.02 14.60
N GLU A 188 24.93 29.31 13.57
CA GLU A 188 23.56 29.31 13.06
C GLU A 188 22.72 28.22 13.77
N GLN A 189 21.53 28.58 14.21
CA GLN A 189 20.54 27.62 14.68
C GLN A 189 19.58 27.30 13.55
N ILE A 190 19.33 26.01 13.32
CA ILE A 190 18.36 25.48 12.38
C ILE A 190 17.35 24.65 13.17
N ASP A 191 16.05 24.89 13.02
CA ASP A 191 15.01 24.26 13.83
C ASP A 191 14.78 22.81 13.40
N GLY A 192 15.25 22.41 12.22
CA GLY A 192 15.24 21.03 11.74
C GLY A 192 15.43 20.91 10.24
N ALA A 193 15.39 19.68 9.72
CA ALA A 193 15.34 19.42 8.29
C ALA A 193 14.44 18.21 7.98
N VAL A 194 13.93 18.18 6.77
CA VAL A 194 13.14 17.07 6.27
C VAL A 194 13.62 16.68 4.88
N LYS A 195 13.70 15.36 4.60
CA LYS A 195 13.98 14.86 3.26
C LYS A 195 12.69 14.57 2.53
N TYR A 196 12.50 15.24 1.41
CA TYR A 196 11.34 15.08 0.56
C TYR A 196 11.77 15.01 -0.91
N ASP A 197 11.28 14.02 -1.65
CA ASP A 197 11.58 13.77 -3.06
C ASP A 197 13.10 13.75 -3.37
N GLY A 198 13.87 13.07 -2.50
CA GLY A 198 15.33 12.95 -2.63
C GLY A 198 16.15 14.16 -2.17
N GLU A 199 15.52 15.29 -1.85
CA GLU A 199 16.15 16.55 -1.46
C GLU A 199 15.95 16.88 0.01
N HIS A 200 16.95 17.52 0.65
CA HIS A 200 16.85 17.98 2.04
C HIS A 200 16.38 19.43 2.09
N TYR A 201 15.34 19.66 2.87
CA TYR A 201 14.77 20.98 3.12
C TYR A 201 15.04 21.38 4.55
N LEU A 202 15.74 22.50 4.77
CA LEU A 202 15.89 23.10 6.09
C LEU A 202 14.53 23.65 6.55
N ILE A 203 14.25 23.56 7.83
CA ILE A 203 13.01 24.07 8.43
C ILE A 203 13.35 25.20 9.40
N GLU A 204 12.62 26.30 9.29
CA GLU A 204 12.54 27.35 10.30
C GLU A 204 11.06 27.52 10.68
N ALA A 205 10.74 27.47 11.97
CA ALA A 205 9.37 27.55 12.47
C ALA A 205 9.23 28.76 13.42
N LYS A 206 8.28 29.63 13.11
CA LYS A 206 8.02 30.83 13.92
C LYS A 206 6.58 30.83 14.42
N TRP A 207 6.44 30.91 15.73
CA TRP A 207 5.16 31.17 16.38
C TRP A 207 5.19 32.56 17.01
N GLN A 208 4.75 33.55 16.27
CA GLN A 208 4.64 34.93 16.70
C GLN A 208 3.17 35.35 16.69
N ASP A 209 2.84 36.39 17.45
CA ASP A 209 1.46 36.90 17.53
C ASP A 209 1.11 37.81 16.32
N LYS A 210 2.09 38.06 15.46
CA LYS A 210 1.96 38.83 14.21
C LYS A 210 2.54 38.02 13.05
N THR A 211 2.17 38.41 11.83
CA THR A 211 2.79 37.89 10.59
C THR A 211 4.30 38.04 10.64
N SER A 212 5.03 37.07 10.10
CA SER A 212 6.48 37.10 10.07
C SER A 212 7.00 38.31 9.27
N ALA A 213 7.93 39.02 9.90
CA ALA A 213 8.57 40.18 9.29
C ALA A 213 9.67 39.75 8.32
N ASN A 214 10.05 40.70 7.42
CA ASN A 214 11.07 40.51 6.38
C ASN A 214 12.39 39.99 6.94
N GLU A 215 12.83 40.49 8.08
CA GLU A 215 14.13 40.19 8.67
C GLU A 215 14.30 38.69 8.96
N ALA A 216 13.35 38.05 9.63
CA ALA A 216 13.42 36.61 9.96
C ALA A 216 13.46 35.73 8.71
N VAL A 217 12.72 36.11 7.70
CA VAL A 217 12.66 35.37 6.44
C VAL A 217 13.96 35.54 5.62
N TYR A 218 14.52 36.76 5.58
CA TYR A 218 15.82 37.01 4.93
C TYR A 218 16.97 36.30 5.65
N GLN A 219 16.99 36.29 6.98
CA GLN A 219 17.98 35.53 7.74
C GLN A 219 17.95 34.05 7.42
N PHE A 220 16.75 33.48 7.34
CA PHE A 220 16.61 32.08 6.97
C PHE A 220 16.99 31.81 5.51
N ALA A 221 16.59 32.67 4.58
CA ALA A 221 16.99 32.57 3.19
C ALA A 221 18.53 32.58 3.04
N GLY A 222 19.24 33.41 3.82
CA GLY A 222 20.69 33.40 3.91
C GLY A 222 21.28 32.08 4.38
N LYS A 223 20.69 31.47 5.42
CA LYS A 223 21.09 30.14 5.89
C LYS A 223 20.91 29.05 4.79
N VAL A 224 19.82 29.13 4.03
CA VAL A 224 19.54 28.22 2.91
C VAL A 224 20.52 28.40 1.75
N GLU A 225 20.82 29.66 1.37
CA GLU A 225 21.77 29.98 0.30
C GLU A 225 23.20 29.58 0.67
N GLY A 226 23.57 29.59 1.94
CA GLY A 226 24.88 29.16 2.44
C GLY A 226 25.12 27.65 2.37
N LYS A 227 24.13 26.85 1.97
CA LYS A 227 24.25 25.38 1.85
C LYS A 227 24.29 24.97 0.38
N MET A 228 25.08 23.90 0.10
CA MET A 228 25.13 23.33 -1.24
C MET A 228 23.72 22.81 -1.63
N TYR A 229 23.17 23.32 -2.73
CA TYR A 229 21.79 22.99 -3.19
C TYR A 229 20.72 23.26 -2.12
N GLY A 230 20.96 24.19 -1.20
CA GLY A 230 20.06 24.49 -0.08
C GLY A 230 18.63 24.76 -0.54
N ARG A 231 17.68 24.16 0.17
CA ARG A 231 16.24 24.36 0.03
C ARG A 231 15.65 24.58 1.41
N GLY A 232 14.61 25.38 1.50
CA GLY A 232 14.01 25.74 2.80
C GLY A 232 12.50 25.67 2.81
N ILE A 233 11.97 25.40 4.01
CA ILE A 233 10.56 25.53 4.36
C ILE A 233 10.49 26.50 5.54
N PHE A 234 9.89 27.66 5.33
CA PHE A 234 9.66 28.61 6.41
C PHE A 234 8.21 28.51 6.87
N ILE A 235 8.01 28.21 8.13
CA ILE A 235 6.69 28.00 8.74
C ILE A 235 6.37 29.18 9.66
N SER A 236 5.30 29.92 9.36
CA SER A 236 4.79 31.01 10.19
C SER A 236 3.32 30.79 10.52
N ILE A 237 3.00 30.58 11.81
CA ILE A 237 1.62 30.25 12.22
C ILE A 237 0.63 31.37 11.87
N GLN A 238 1.04 32.63 11.97
CA GLN A 238 0.22 33.81 11.61
C GLN A 238 0.34 34.20 10.12
N GLY A 239 1.04 33.39 9.32
CA GLY A 239 1.28 33.66 7.92
C GLY A 239 2.34 34.73 7.67
N PHE A 240 2.29 35.33 6.49
CA PHE A 240 3.28 36.26 5.97
C PHE A 240 2.62 37.55 5.52
N SER A 241 3.31 38.70 5.66
CA SER A 241 2.80 39.95 5.13
C SER A 241 2.99 40.02 3.61
N GLU A 242 2.13 40.76 2.91
CA GLU A 242 2.18 40.96 1.48
C GLU A 242 3.54 41.50 1.01
N ASN A 243 4.13 42.42 1.79
CA ASN A 243 5.45 42.96 1.55
C ASN A 243 6.57 41.94 1.56
N VAL A 244 6.49 40.92 2.44
CA VAL A 244 7.45 39.79 2.51
C VAL A 244 7.36 38.95 1.25
N VAL A 245 6.16 38.61 0.82
CA VAL A 245 5.94 37.73 -0.33
C VAL A 245 6.37 38.47 -1.62
N SER A 246 5.94 39.70 -1.81
CA SER A 246 6.23 40.46 -3.03
C SER A 246 7.71 40.83 -3.16
N SER A 247 8.37 41.26 -2.07
CA SER A 247 9.78 41.65 -2.10
C SER A 247 10.72 40.47 -2.31
N LEU A 248 10.37 39.31 -1.85
CA LEU A 248 11.14 38.08 -2.09
C LEU A 248 10.87 37.50 -3.48
N ALA A 249 9.65 37.59 -4.00
CA ALA A 249 9.32 37.13 -5.33
C ALA A 249 9.97 37.99 -6.44
N ALA A 250 10.19 39.30 -6.19
CA ALA A 250 10.63 40.25 -7.18
C ALA A 250 12.13 40.22 -7.52
N GLY A 251 12.97 39.44 -6.83
CA GLY A 251 14.40 39.73 -7.07
C GLY A 251 15.42 38.63 -6.87
N LYS A 252 15.08 37.41 -6.44
CA LYS A 252 16.10 36.41 -6.13
C LYS A 252 15.63 34.98 -6.40
N ALA A 253 16.58 34.10 -6.69
CA ALA A 253 16.37 32.66 -6.78
C ALA A 253 15.94 32.12 -5.41
N LEU A 254 14.63 32.17 -5.11
CA LEU A 254 14.07 31.75 -3.87
C LEU A 254 14.06 30.22 -3.79
N LYS A 255 14.82 29.70 -2.84
CA LYS A 255 14.91 28.29 -2.55
C LYS A 255 14.07 27.89 -1.32
N THR A 256 13.09 28.74 -0.98
CA THR A 256 12.27 28.58 0.24
C THR A 256 10.80 28.63 -0.11
N VAL A 257 10.02 27.67 0.39
CA VAL A 257 8.56 27.66 0.32
C VAL A 257 7.96 28.05 1.67
N PHE A 258 6.79 28.66 1.64
CA PHE A 258 6.11 29.20 2.82
C PHE A 258 4.91 28.35 3.21
N VAL A 259 4.84 28.06 4.51
CA VAL A 259 3.76 27.30 5.15
C VAL A 259 3.17 28.15 6.28
N ASP A 260 1.87 28.22 6.40
CA ASP A 260 1.19 28.91 7.49
C ASP A 260 0.41 27.96 8.41
N GLY A 261 -0.17 28.51 9.47
CA GLY A 261 -0.97 27.75 10.43
C GLY A 261 -2.21 27.11 9.79
N GLY A 262 -2.80 27.76 8.77
CA GLY A 262 -3.94 27.22 8.02
C GLY A 262 -3.57 25.95 7.25
N ASP A 263 -2.38 25.93 6.62
CA ASP A 263 -1.86 24.75 5.94
C ASP A 263 -1.66 23.58 6.93
N LEU A 264 -1.11 23.85 8.12
CA LEU A 264 -0.92 22.84 9.17
C LEU A 264 -2.27 22.31 9.69
N ILE A 265 -3.25 23.18 9.86
CA ILE A 265 -4.62 22.77 10.26
C ILE A 265 -5.20 21.82 9.23
N LEU A 266 -5.10 22.13 7.93
CA LEU A 266 -5.61 21.25 6.87
C LEU A 266 -4.97 19.86 6.91
N VAL A 267 -3.66 19.80 7.20
CA VAL A 267 -2.95 18.51 7.34
C VAL A 267 -3.40 17.76 8.60
N LEU A 268 -3.48 18.44 9.74
CA LEU A 268 -3.87 17.85 11.02
C LEU A 268 -5.35 17.42 11.05
N GLU A 269 -6.22 18.08 10.27
CA GLU A 269 -7.61 17.68 10.04
C GLU A 269 -7.74 16.52 9.04
N GLY A 270 -6.66 16.16 8.33
CA GLY A 270 -6.64 15.07 7.35
C GLY A 270 -7.25 15.42 5.99
N PHE A 271 -7.46 16.71 5.67
CA PHE A 271 -7.92 17.14 4.33
C PHE A 271 -6.87 16.85 3.24
N LEU A 272 -5.59 16.90 3.59
CA LEU A 272 -4.46 16.48 2.76
C LEU A 272 -3.35 15.94 3.65
N SER A 273 -2.49 15.08 3.11
CA SER A 273 -1.30 14.64 3.84
C SER A 273 -0.23 15.74 3.85
N PHE A 274 0.71 15.65 4.80
CA PHE A 274 1.84 16.58 4.87
C PHE A 274 2.67 16.55 3.57
N THR A 275 2.86 15.37 3.00
CA THR A 275 3.54 15.19 1.72
C THR A 275 2.78 15.84 0.55
N GLN A 276 1.45 15.72 0.49
CA GLN A 276 0.63 16.40 -0.53
C GLN A 276 0.71 17.93 -0.41
N MET A 277 0.74 18.46 0.83
CA MET A 277 0.93 19.89 1.05
C MET A 277 2.31 20.35 0.52
N LEU A 278 3.37 19.62 0.84
CA LEU A 278 4.72 19.93 0.35
C LEU A 278 4.79 19.88 -1.18
N ASP A 279 4.23 18.81 -1.78
CA ASP A 279 4.20 18.66 -3.24
C ASP A 279 3.53 19.86 -3.93
N ALA A 280 2.34 20.25 -3.48
CA ALA A 280 1.62 21.37 -4.04
C ALA A 280 2.41 22.69 -3.97
N LYS A 281 3.04 22.97 -2.83
CA LYS A 281 3.81 24.20 -2.61
C LYS A 281 5.14 24.19 -3.37
N ILE A 282 5.89 23.10 -3.33
CA ILE A 282 7.17 22.96 -4.03
C ILE A 282 6.95 23.03 -5.53
N LYS A 283 5.96 22.32 -6.05
CA LYS A 283 5.59 22.37 -7.47
C LYS A 283 5.21 23.79 -7.92
N ALA A 284 4.43 24.52 -7.11
CA ALA A 284 4.08 25.90 -7.42
C ALA A 284 5.31 26.81 -7.46
N ALA A 285 6.24 26.66 -6.52
CA ALA A 285 7.48 27.40 -6.47
C ALA A 285 8.39 27.09 -7.67
N GLN A 286 8.56 25.81 -8.01
CA GLN A 286 9.44 25.35 -9.08
C GLN A 286 8.90 25.68 -10.49
N THR A 287 7.58 25.59 -10.70
CA THR A 287 6.99 25.72 -12.04
C THR A 287 6.45 27.11 -12.33
N ARG A 288 6.07 27.89 -11.30
CA ARG A 288 5.40 29.18 -11.43
C ARG A 288 6.08 30.30 -10.65
N GLY A 289 7.13 30.01 -9.88
CA GLY A 289 7.78 30.99 -9.01
C GLY A 289 6.92 31.46 -7.82
N LEU A 290 5.85 30.70 -7.49
CA LEU A 290 4.90 31.04 -6.42
C LEU A 290 5.31 30.35 -5.14
N ILE A 291 5.90 31.08 -4.21
CA ILE A 291 6.46 30.56 -2.93
C ILE A 291 5.44 30.45 -1.80
N TYR A 292 4.33 31.20 -1.88
CA TYR A 292 3.27 31.20 -0.89
C TYR A 292 1.92 30.98 -1.56
N VAL A 293 1.48 29.74 -1.58
CA VAL A 293 0.22 29.30 -2.19
C VAL A 293 -0.62 28.51 -1.21
N ASP A 294 -1.92 28.54 -1.42
CA ASP A 294 -2.86 27.61 -0.82
C ASP A 294 -2.63 26.20 -1.38
N ALA A 295 -2.43 25.21 -0.52
CA ALA A 295 -2.05 23.86 -0.94
C ALA A 295 -3.19 23.11 -1.65
N ILE A 296 -4.44 23.49 -1.46
CA ILE A 296 -5.60 22.85 -2.09
C ILE A 296 -5.90 23.49 -3.44
N THR A 297 -5.99 24.80 -3.48
CA THR A 297 -6.41 25.54 -4.68
C THR A 297 -5.26 25.93 -5.61
N GLY A 298 -4.02 25.91 -5.12
CA GLY A 298 -2.82 26.36 -5.83
C GLY A 298 -2.78 27.86 -6.10
N LYS A 299 -3.72 28.64 -5.54
CA LYS A 299 -3.74 30.11 -5.68
C LYS A 299 -2.76 30.76 -4.73
N THR A 300 -2.19 31.89 -5.13
CA THR A 300 -1.34 32.69 -4.25
C THR A 300 -2.13 33.13 -3.01
N LYS A 301 -1.53 32.97 -1.83
CA LYS A 301 -1.99 33.58 -0.58
C LYS A 301 -1.31 34.96 -0.46
N VAL A 302 -2.08 35.99 -0.23
CA VAL A 302 -1.59 37.36 0.00
C VAL A 302 -2.26 37.90 1.25
#